data_dc176a04df623643da04fbca5dedd789
#
_entry.id   dc176a04df623643da04fbca5dedd789
#
_cell.length_a   1.000
_cell.length_b   1.000
_cell.length_c   1.000
_cell.angle_alpha   90.00
_cell.angle_beta   90.00
_cell.angle_gamma   90.00
#
_symmetry.space_group_name_H-M   'P 1'
#
loop_
_entity.id
_entity.type
_entity.pdbx_description
1 polymer ?
#
loop_
_entity_poly.entity_id
_entity_poly.type
_entity_poly.pdbx_seq_one_letter_code
_entity_poly.pdbx_strand_id
1 'polypeptide(L)'
;MKIMYVNRVFAAWGGLERVWTNKMNALSEISGIEVCFVTTDQGNHQVPYPLSGKVRHIDLGIRFVQQYRYKGLKRYWVYWKLIKLFQKKIEALLEMEKPDVLITNASEFADFIVKWKGDVPLIVESHGTFDRPFHMQEMTLVNRIKCFFHYIALSKADRIVALTHGDAGQWQRINPNVSVIPNIVTMNETDVFSDCENKRVIFVGRLDSQKGFQYLNAIWNILEKRHPDWCLDIYGEGADLQENRSMIPQGKHVYPHGQTLDILDKYKESSILILTSVYEPFGLVMPEAMSCGIPVVAFDCPYGPSEIITDGKDGFLVGCYDVKAFADKVSLLIEDESRRKIMGQNAVQSARRYREEEIIPQWVDLFESIE
;
A
#
# COMPACT_ATOMS: atom_id res chain seq x y z
N MET A 1 16.75 -21.83 -0.22
CA MET A 1 15.47 -21.46 0.46
C MET A 1 14.37 -21.29 -0.59
N LYS A 2 13.20 -21.89 -0.39
CA LYS A 2 12.04 -21.77 -1.27
C LYS A 2 10.93 -20.97 -0.58
N ILE A 3 10.58 -19.82 -1.12
CA ILE A 3 9.57 -18.89 -0.58
C ILE A 3 8.31 -19.00 -1.43
N MET A 4 7.17 -19.25 -0.79
CA MET A 4 5.89 -19.36 -1.49
C MET A 4 4.93 -18.25 -1.05
N TYR A 5 4.60 -17.36 -1.96
CA TYR A 5 3.57 -16.34 -1.80
C TYR A 5 2.20 -16.91 -2.18
N VAL A 6 1.19 -16.66 -1.36
CA VAL A 6 -0.18 -17.10 -1.62
C VAL A 6 -1.14 -15.93 -1.56
N ASN A 7 -1.86 -15.68 -2.66
CA ASN A 7 -2.88 -14.63 -2.72
C ASN A 7 -4.08 -15.09 -3.56
N ARG A 8 -5.14 -14.31 -3.54
CA ARG A 8 -6.34 -14.58 -4.32
C ARG A 8 -6.11 -14.34 -5.81
N VAL A 9 -5.76 -13.13 -6.16
CA VAL A 9 -5.58 -12.66 -7.55
C VAL A 9 -4.70 -11.42 -7.57
N PHE A 10 -3.90 -11.28 -8.59
CA PHE A 10 -3.19 -10.05 -8.93
C PHE A 10 -3.72 -9.52 -10.27
N ALA A 11 -4.75 -8.69 -10.20
CA ALA A 11 -5.42 -8.14 -11.39
C ALA A 11 -5.67 -6.63 -11.31
N ALA A 12 -5.40 -6.00 -10.17
CA ALA A 12 -5.56 -4.57 -9.98
C ALA A 12 -4.20 -3.83 -10.07
N TRP A 13 -4.23 -2.61 -10.56
CA TRP A 13 -3.09 -1.68 -10.52
C TRP A 13 -2.97 -1.07 -9.11
N GLY A 14 -2.83 -1.94 -8.10
CA GLY A 14 -2.81 -1.57 -6.70
C GLY A 14 -1.41 -1.50 -6.10
N GLY A 15 -1.31 -0.88 -4.91
CA GLY A 15 -0.04 -0.79 -4.18
C GLY A 15 0.47 -2.15 -3.71
N LEU A 16 -0.42 -3.06 -3.29
CA LEU A 16 -0.05 -4.42 -2.87
C LEU A 16 0.59 -5.20 -4.01
N GLU A 17 -0.06 -5.20 -5.18
CA GLU A 17 0.42 -5.90 -6.36
C GLU A 17 1.80 -5.40 -6.78
N ARG A 18 2.01 -4.08 -6.76
CA ARG A 18 3.30 -3.48 -7.09
C ARG A 18 4.39 -3.86 -6.08
N VAL A 19 4.11 -3.71 -4.80
CA VAL A 19 5.08 -4.01 -3.73
C VAL A 19 5.48 -5.48 -3.72
N TRP A 20 4.50 -6.39 -3.83
CA TRP A 20 4.81 -7.81 -3.87
C TRP A 20 5.56 -8.21 -5.14
N THR A 21 5.20 -7.64 -6.30
CA THR A 21 5.93 -7.90 -7.55
C THR A 21 7.39 -7.46 -7.43
N ASN A 22 7.64 -6.23 -6.97
CA ASN A 22 9.00 -5.72 -6.78
C ASN A 22 9.79 -6.62 -5.81
N LYS A 23 9.20 -6.98 -4.67
CA LYS A 23 9.85 -7.84 -3.67
C LYS A 23 10.12 -9.25 -4.20
N MET A 24 9.15 -9.90 -4.86
CA MET A 24 9.35 -11.21 -5.45
C MET A 24 10.42 -11.21 -6.52
N ASN A 25 10.45 -10.17 -7.36
CA ASN A 25 11.48 -10.02 -8.38
C ASN A 25 12.86 -9.88 -7.74
N ALA A 26 13.02 -8.97 -6.78
CA ALA A 26 14.28 -8.74 -6.07
C ALA A 26 14.79 -10.00 -5.36
N LEU A 27 13.93 -10.69 -4.61
CA LEU A 27 14.27 -11.94 -3.92
C LEU A 27 14.69 -13.04 -4.91
N SER A 28 14.06 -13.10 -6.09
CA SER A 28 14.38 -14.11 -7.10
C SER A 28 15.75 -13.92 -7.77
N GLU A 29 16.36 -12.75 -7.61
CA GLU A 29 17.73 -12.49 -8.10
C GLU A 29 18.81 -12.97 -7.13
N ILE A 30 18.45 -13.25 -5.87
CA ILE A 30 19.40 -13.71 -4.84
C ILE A 30 19.72 -15.20 -5.06
N SER A 31 21.01 -15.51 -5.11
CA SER A 31 21.48 -16.90 -5.25
C SER A 31 20.99 -17.77 -4.09
N GLY A 32 20.39 -18.89 -4.39
CA GLY A 32 19.87 -19.84 -3.40
C GLY A 32 18.44 -19.53 -2.92
N ILE A 33 17.77 -18.48 -3.42
CA ILE A 33 16.37 -18.20 -3.18
C ILE A 33 15.52 -18.57 -4.41
N GLU A 34 14.53 -19.42 -4.21
CA GLU A 34 13.49 -19.76 -5.19
C GLU A 34 12.18 -19.10 -4.78
N VAL A 35 11.55 -18.35 -5.67
CA VAL A 35 10.26 -17.69 -5.41
C VAL A 35 9.15 -18.33 -6.21
N CYS A 36 8.12 -18.77 -5.51
CA CYS A 36 6.88 -19.29 -6.08
C CYS A 36 5.70 -18.40 -5.70
N PHE A 37 4.94 -17.95 -6.69
CA PHE A 37 3.73 -17.15 -6.47
C PHE A 37 2.48 -17.98 -6.82
N VAL A 38 1.59 -18.16 -5.85
CA VAL A 38 0.37 -18.97 -5.96
C VAL A 38 -0.86 -18.09 -5.91
N THR A 39 -1.72 -18.21 -6.92
CA THR A 39 -3.03 -17.54 -6.95
C THR A 39 -4.17 -18.53 -7.00
N THR A 40 -5.36 -18.13 -6.55
CA THR A 40 -6.56 -18.98 -6.60
C THR A 40 -7.50 -18.63 -7.74
N ASP A 41 -7.50 -17.37 -8.18
CA ASP A 41 -8.49 -16.79 -9.10
C ASP A 41 -7.87 -16.02 -10.29
N GLN A 42 -6.58 -16.22 -10.60
CA GLN A 42 -5.90 -15.42 -11.64
C GLN A 42 -6.57 -15.58 -13.03
N GLY A 43 -6.81 -16.78 -13.46
CA GLY A 43 -7.43 -17.05 -14.76
C GLY A 43 -6.69 -16.40 -15.91
N ASN A 44 -7.44 -15.67 -16.73
CA ASN A 44 -6.90 -14.94 -17.87
C ASN A 44 -6.52 -13.48 -17.53
N HIS A 45 -6.62 -13.08 -16.26
CA HIS A 45 -6.19 -11.74 -15.85
C HIS A 45 -4.67 -11.65 -15.94
N GLN A 46 -4.20 -10.64 -16.64
CA GLN A 46 -2.77 -10.34 -16.65
C GLN A 46 -2.33 -9.81 -15.27
N VAL A 47 -1.13 -10.19 -14.86
CA VAL A 47 -0.49 -9.55 -13.70
C VAL A 47 -0.12 -8.13 -14.13
N PRO A 48 -0.57 -7.08 -13.40
CA PRO A 48 -0.41 -5.70 -13.85
C PRO A 48 1.05 -5.25 -13.88
N TYR A 49 1.86 -5.76 -12.98
CA TYR A 49 3.30 -5.47 -12.92
C TYR A 49 4.09 -6.70 -13.37
N PRO A 50 5.11 -6.56 -14.24
CA PRO A 50 5.81 -7.70 -14.79
C PRO A 50 6.58 -8.49 -13.73
N LEU A 51 6.32 -9.78 -13.65
CA LEU A 51 7.09 -10.72 -12.85
C LEU A 51 8.38 -11.12 -13.59
N SER A 52 9.49 -11.23 -12.85
CA SER A 52 10.73 -11.83 -13.36
C SER A 52 10.47 -13.25 -13.87
N GLY A 53 11.16 -13.65 -14.93
CA GLY A 53 11.12 -15.03 -15.42
C GLY A 53 11.61 -16.08 -14.42
N LYS A 54 12.27 -15.65 -13.33
CA LYS A 54 12.71 -16.49 -12.22
C LYS A 54 11.62 -16.74 -11.19
N VAL A 55 10.55 -15.93 -11.16
CA VAL A 55 9.39 -16.13 -10.28
C VAL A 55 8.41 -17.09 -10.93
N ARG A 56 8.22 -18.25 -10.33
CA ARG A 56 7.28 -19.26 -10.85
C ARG A 56 5.86 -18.96 -10.36
N HIS A 57 4.95 -18.67 -11.29
CA HIS A 57 3.53 -18.42 -10.98
C HIS A 57 2.69 -19.68 -11.19
N ILE A 58 1.84 -20.01 -10.20
CA ILE A 58 0.89 -21.14 -10.21
C ILE A 58 -0.51 -20.61 -9.89
N ASP A 59 -1.46 -20.75 -10.82
CA ASP A 59 -2.88 -20.48 -10.54
C ASP A 59 -3.60 -21.79 -10.20
N LEU A 60 -4.16 -21.88 -9.00
CA LEU A 60 -4.93 -23.04 -8.56
C LEU A 60 -6.29 -23.18 -9.26
N GLY A 61 -6.77 -22.13 -9.90
CA GLY A 61 -8.00 -22.15 -10.69
C GLY A 61 -9.27 -22.44 -9.88
N ILE A 62 -9.36 -21.96 -8.63
CA ILE A 62 -10.50 -22.22 -7.74
C ILE A 62 -11.75 -21.46 -8.18
N ARG A 63 -11.56 -20.21 -8.62
CA ARG A 63 -12.64 -19.34 -9.14
C ARG A 63 -13.72 -19.03 -8.10
N PHE A 64 -13.36 -18.47 -6.96
CA PHE A 64 -14.28 -18.10 -5.89
C PHE A 64 -15.40 -17.17 -6.36
N VAL A 65 -15.19 -16.41 -7.43
CA VAL A 65 -16.20 -15.55 -8.07
C VAL A 65 -17.46 -16.34 -8.49
N GLN A 66 -17.36 -17.64 -8.75
CA GLN A 66 -18.50 -18.47 -9.16
C GLN A 66 -19.60 -18.55 -8.11
N GLN A 67 -19.31 -18.36 -6.82
CA GLN A 67 -20.31 -18.32 -5.74
C GLN A 67 -21.36 -17.23 -5.95
N TYR A 68 -20.98 -16.10 -6.57
CA TYR A 68 -21.87 -14.96 -6.78
C TYR A 68 -22.94 -15.17 -7.84
N ARG A 69 -22.84 -16.28 -8.62
CA ARG A 69 -23.91 -16.72 -9.55
C ARG A 69 -25.13 -17.27 -8.81
N TYR A 70 -25.01 -17.52 -7.50
CA TYR A 70 -26.06 -18.10 -6.67
C TYR A 70 -26.42 -17.16 -5.51
N LYS A 71 -27.66 -17.33 -4.96
CA LYS A 71 -28.14 -16.57 -3.80
C LYS A 71 -28.49 -17.53 -2.65
N GLY A 72 -28.67 -16.97 -1.46
CA GLY A 72 -29.10 -17.69 -0.27
C GLY A 72 -28.23 -18.89 0.08
N LEU A 73 -28.82 -19.96 0.59
CA LEU A 73 -28.12 -21.18 1.05
C LEU A 73 -27.26 -21.84 -0.04
N LYS A 74 -27.71 -21.78 -1.30
CA LYS A 74 -26.96 -22.34 -2.44
C LYS A 74 -25.60 -21.65 -2.62
N ARG A 75 -25.52 -20.34 -2.43
CA ARG A 75 -24.28 -19.60 -2.45
C ARG A 75 -23.29 -20.10 -1.38
N TYR A 76 -23.78 -20.29 -0.14
CA TYR A 76 -22.94 -20.79 0.95
C TYR A 76 -22.43 -22.20 0.66
N TRP A 77 -23.29 -23.07 0.13
CA TRP A 77 -22.88 -24.43 -0.24
C TRP A 77 -21.82 -24.46 -1.34
N VAL A 78 -21.97 -23.61 -2.38
CA VAL A 78 -20.95 -23.45 -3.43
C VAL A 78 -19.63 -22.91 -2.83
N TYR A 79 -19.71 -21.89 -1.99
CA TYR A 79 -18.55 -21.34 -1.29
C TYR A 79 -17.80 -22.42 -0.50
N TRP A 80 -18.51 -23.23 0.28
CA TRP A 80 -17.91 -24.34 1.02
C TRP A 80 -17.25 -25.39 0.13
N LYS A 81 -17.82 -25.72 -1.01
CA LYS A 81 -17.18 -26.59 -2.00
C LYS A 81 -15.88 -26.00 -2.53
N LEU A 82 -15.87 -24.69 -2.84
CA LEU A 82 -14.67 -24.01 -3.32
C LEU A 82 -13.60 -23.97 -2.24
N ILE A 83 -13.95 -23.75 -0.98
CA ILE A 83 -13.01 -23.82 0.17
C ILE A 83 -12.41 -25.22 0.29
N LYS A 84 -13.21 -26.29 0.20
CA LYS A 84 -12.70 -27.67 0.23
C LYS A 84 -11.78 -27.99 -0.96
N LEU A 85 -12.10 -27.46 -2.13
CA LEU A 85 -11.24 -27.61 -3.30
C LEU A 85 -9.92 -26.84 -3.10
N PHE A 86 -9.97 -25.63 -2.53
CA PHE A 86 -8.79 -24.85 -2.18
C PHE A 86 -7.92 -25.60 -1.18
N GLN A 87 -8.50 -26.08 -0.08
CA GLN A 87 -7.80 -26.89 0.91
C GLN A 87 -7.03 -28.03 0.24
N LYS A 88 -7.73 -28.88 -0.53
CA LYS A 88 -7.13 -30.03 -1.20
C LYS A 88 -5.96 -29.65 -2.12
N LYS A 89 -6.13 -28.56 -2.89
CA LYS A 89 -5.10 -28.14 -3.85
C LYS A 89 -3.90 -27.49 -3.17
N ILE A 90 -4.12 -26.67 -2.14
CA ILE A 90 -3.01 -26.02 -1.42
C ILE A 90 -2.21 -27.05 -0.61
N GLU A 91 -2.87 -27.97 0.11
CA GLU A 91 -2.19 -29.04 0.86
C GLU A 91 -1.34 -29.92 -0.08
N ALA A 92 -1.90 -30.34 -1.22
CA ALA A 92 -1.15 -31.12 -2.21
C ALA A 92 0.03 -30.32 -2.81
N LEU A 93 -0.13 -29.01 -3.01
CA LEU A 93 0.94 -28.15 -3.50
C LEU A 93 2.06 -28.00 -2.45
N LEU A 94 1.71 -27.81 -1.18
CA LEU A 94 2.69 -27.73 -0.08
C LEU A 94 3.49 -29.02 0.06
N GLU A 95 2.82 -30.17 -0.04
CA GLU A 95 3.48 -31.48 0.02
C GLU A 95 4.44 -31.71 -1.16
N MET A 96 4.07 -31.24 -2.36
CA MET A 96 4.88 -31.37 -3.57
C MET A 96 6.06 -30.40 -3.58
N GLU A 97 5.82 -29.13 -3.24
CA GLU A 97 6.79 -28.03 -3.37
C GLU A 97 7.72 -27.92 -2.16
N LYS A 98 7.25 -28.30 -0.98
CA LYS A 98 7.98 -28.23 0.30
C LYS A 98 8.65 -26.86 0.50
N PRO A 99 7.88 -25.77 0.49
CA PRO A 99 8.47 -24.45 0.72
C PRO A 99 9.02 -24.34 2.13
N ASP A 100 10.11 -23.60 2.29
CA ASP A 100 10.69 -23.27 3.59
C ASP A 100 9.87 -22.21 4.33
N VAL A 101 9.24 -21.29 3.58
CA VAL A 101 8.42 -20.21 4.14
C VAL A 101 7.20 -19.95 3.26
N LEU A 102 6.04 -19.76 3.91
CA LEU A 102 4.81 -19.25 3.30
C LEU A 102 4.62 -17.77 3.61
N ILE A 103 4.17 -17.00 2.64
CA ILE A 103 3.81 -15.59 2.79
C ILE A 103 2.40 -15.36 2.27
N THR A 104 1.57 -14.69 3.06
CA THR A 104 0.24 -14.24 2.64
C THR A 104 -0.05 -12.84 3.19
N ASN A 105 -1.03 -12.14 2.63
CA ASN A 105 -1.47 -10.87 3.22
C ASN A 105 -2.52 -11.11 4.34
N ALA A 106 -2.70 -10.13 5.21
CA ALA A 106 -3.71 -10.16 6.28
C ALA A 106 -5.13 -10.01 5.71
N SER A 107 -5.59 -11.01 4.96
CA SER A 107 -6.90 -11.10 4.31
C SER A 107 -7.65 -12.34 4.77
N GLU A 108 -8.90 -12.48 4.30
CA GLU A 108 -9.74 -13.66 4.57
C GLU A 108 -9.04 -14.99 4.24
N PHE A 109 -8.09 -15.00 3.30
CA PHE A 109 -7.36 -16.21 2.93
C PHE A 109 -6.32 -16.62 3.97
N ALA A 110 -5.76 -15.67 4.71
CA ALA A 110 -4.83 -15.99 5.80
C ALA A 110 -5.47 -16.93 6.83
N ASP A 111 -6.77 -16.77 7.11
CA ASP A 111 -7.51 -17.61 8.06
C ASP A 111 -7.50 -19.10 7.66
N PHE A 112 -7.46 -19.39 6.37
CA PHE A 112 -7.40 -20.74 5.85
C PHE A 112 -5.95 -21.25 5.79
N ILE A 113 -5.02 -20.43 5.30
CA ILE A 113 -3.61 -20.80 5.18
C ILE A 113 -3.02 -21.14 6.56
N VAL A 114 -3.32 -20.34 7.59
CA VAL A 114 -2.92 -20.66 8.98
C VAL A 114 -3.32 -22.07 9.42
N LYS A 115 -4.46 -22.57 8.94
CA LYS A 115 -4.97 -23.91 9.31
C LYS A 115 -4.38 -25.05 8.49
N TRP A 116 -3.94 -24.74 7.25
CA TRP A 116 -3.55 -25.78 6.27
C TRP A 116 -2.06 -25.79 5.96
N LYS A 117 -1.29 -24.89 6.54
CA LYS A 117 0.14 -24.75 6.30
C LYS A 117 0.99 -25.95 6.79
N GLY A 118 0.42 -26.84 7.63
CA GLY A 118 1.20 -27.88 8.30
C GLY A 118 2.27 -27.25 9.20
N ASP A 119 3.49 -27.79 9.12
CA ASP A 119 4.66 -27.33 9.87
C ASP A 119 5.41 -26.18 9.16
N VAL A 120 4.99 -25.78 7.95
CA VAL A 120 5.66 -24.71 7.21
C VAL A 120 5.45 -23.37 7.91
N PRO A 121 6.52 -22.60 8.21
CA PRO A 121 6.42 -21.28 8.79
C PRO A 121 5.59 -20.33 7.93
N LEU A 122 4.70 -19.55 8.55
CA LEU A 122 3.81 -18.61 7.89
C LEU A 122 4.09 -17.17 8.33
N ILE A 123 4.43 -16.34 7.37
CA ILE A 123 4.49 -14.89 7.51
C ILE A 123 3.19 -14.29 6.97
N VAL A 124 2.56 -13.43 7.77
CA VAL A 124 1.40 -12.64 7.34
C VAL A 124 1.80 -11.18 7.21
N GLU A 125 1.71 -10.63 6.00
CA GLU A 125 1.99 -9.21 5.75
C GLU A 125 0.75 -8.35 5.94
N SER A 126 0.86 -7.29 6.74
CA SER A 126 -0.18 -6.28 6.95
C SER A 126 -0.01 -5.13 5.97
N HIS A 127 -0.71 -5.17 4.83
CA HIS A 127 -0.74 -4.05 3.86
C HIS A 127 -1.94 -3.11 4.07
N GLY A 128 -2.78 -3.42 5.04
CA GLY A 128 -3.79 -2.53 5.61
C GLY A 128 -3.35 -2.01 6.97
N THR A 129 -4.24 -1.44 7.74
CA THR A 129 -4.03 -1.17 9.16
C THR A 129 -4.72 -2.26 9.98
N PHE A 130 -4.22 -2.51 11.19
CA PHE A 130 -4.90 -3.40 12.14
C PHE A 130 -6.38 -3.05 12.28
N ASP A 131 -6.69 -1.76 12.38
CA ASP A 131 -8.05 -1.26 12.59
C ASP A 131 -8.90 -1.16 11.31
N ARG A 132 -8.34 -1.50 10.14
CA ARG A 132 -9.05 -1.38 8.85
C ARG A 132 -10.43 -2.03 8.83
N PRO A 133 -10.65 -3.25 9.39
CA PRO A 133 -11.98 -3.85 9.42
C PRO A 133 -13.01 -3.02 10.18
N PHE A 134 -12.56 -2.18 11.12
CA PHE A 134 -13.44 -1.32 11.93
C PHE A 134 -13.79 0.01 11.26
N HIS A 135 -12.98 0.43 10.27
CA HIS A 135 -13.19 1.69 9.55
C HIS A 135 -14.04 1.55 8.27
N MET A 136 -14.14 0.34 7.72
CA MET A 136 -14.74 0.14 6.40
C MET A 136 -16.26 -0.02 6.36
N GLN A 137 -16.96 -0.28 7.46
CA GLN A 137 -18.41 -0.50 7.47
C GLN A 137 -19.04 -0.25 8.84
N GLU A 138 -20.35 0.04 8.87
CA GLU A 138 -21.16 -0.14 10.08
C GLU A 138 -20.95 -1.56 10.63
N MET A 139 -20.35 -1.67 11.80
CA MET A 139 -19.95 -2.94 12.40
C MET A 139 -21.17 -3.69 12.93
N THR A 140 -21.85 -4.42 12.05
CA THR A 140 -22.90 -5.36 12.44
C THR A 140 -22.30 -6.42 13.38
N LEU A 141 -23.14 -6.99 14.26
CA LEU A 141 -22.71 -8.07 15.17
C LEU A 141 -22.02 -9.23 14.42
N VAL A 142 -22.52 -9.57 13.22
CA VAL A 142 -21.94 -10.62 12.36
C VAL A 142 -20.52 -10.25 11.91
N ASN A 143 -20.29 -9.00 11.52
CA ASN A 143 -18.96 -8.55 11.11
C ASN A 143 -17.98 -8.52 12.29
N ARG A 144 -18.45 -8.12 13.49
CA ARG A 144 -17.62 -8.18 14.71
C ARG A 144 -17.17 -9.60 15.05
N ILE A 145 -18.09 -10.57 14.93
CA ILE A 145 -17.78 -11.99 15.14
C ILE A 145 -16.77 -12.50 14.10
N LYS A 146 -16.94 -12.14 12.83
CA LYS A 146 -15.97 -12.50 11.77
C LYS A 146 -14.59 -11.91 12.04
N CYS A 147 -14.51 -10.63 12.39
CA CYS A 147 -13.24 -9.99 12.75
C CYS A 147 -12.58 -10.69 13.94
N PHE A 148 -13.33 -11.04 14.97
CA PHE A 148 -12.80 -11.76 16.14
C PHE A 148 -12.15 -13.10 15.73
N PHE A 149 -12.83 -13.92 14.91
CA PHE A 149 -12.25 -15.17 14.42
C PHE A 149 -11.07 -14.96 13.49
N HIS A 150 -11.09 -13.90 12.69
CA HIS A 150 -9.95 -13.53 11.85
C HIS A 150 -8.72 -13.21 12.70
N TYR A 151 -8.84 -12.37 13.73
CA TYR A 151 -7.72 -12.08 14.64
C TYR A 151 -7.23 -13.30 15.40
N ILE A 152 -8.13 -14.21 15.82
CA ILE A 152 -7.73 -15.49 16.40
C ILE A 152 -6.95 -16.35 15.39
N ALA A 153 -7.31 -16.32 14.12
CA ALA A 153 -6.52 -17.03 13.10
C ALA A 153 -5.15 -16.39 12.95
N LEU A 154 -5.08 -15.07 12.75
CA LEU A 154 -3.82 -14.35 12.58
C LEU A 154 -2.89 -14.42 13.80
N SER A 155 -3.44 -14.55 15.03
CA SER A 155 -2.61 -14.75 16.22
C SER A 155 -1.79 -16.05 16.21
N LYS A 156 -2.09 -16.98 15.30
CA LYS A 156 -1.39 -18.26 15.11
C LYS A 156 -0.38 -18.22 13.96
N ALA A 157 -0.22 -17.10 13.28
CA ALA A 157 0.86 -16.93 12.33
C ALA A 157 2.22 -16.98 13.05
N ASP A 158 3.23 -17.55 12.42
CA ASP A 158 4.56 -17.64 13.03
C ASP A 158 5.21 -16.26 13.10
N ARG A 159 4.88 -15.38 12.14
CA ARG A 159 5.30 -13.99 12.12
C ARG A 159 4.24 -13.10 11.47
N ILE A 160 4.05 -11.90 12.01
CA ILE A 160 3.33 -10.82 11.33
C ILE A 160 4.34 -9.74 10.94
N VAL A 161 4.29 -9.28 9.70
CA VAL A 161 5.08 -8.16 9.24
C VAL A 161 4.17 -6.95 9.03
N ALA A 162 4.38 -5.92 9.83
CA ALA A 162 3.73 -4.62 9.71
C ALA A 162 4.66 -3.64 8.97
N LEU A 163 4.07 -2.62 8.35
CA LEU A 163 4.80 -1.64 7.54
C LEU A 163 5.35 -0.47 8.37
N THR A 164 4.82 -0.27 9.59
CA THR A 164 5.14 0.84 10.49
C THR A 164 5.16 0.36 11.94
N HIS A 165 5.91 1.06 12.79
CA HIS A 165 5.95 0.78 14.24
C HIS A 165 4.59 1.01 14.90
N GLY A 166 3.85 2.04 14.44
CA GLY A 166 2.52 2.33 14.96
C GLY A 166 1.53 1.19 14.71
N ASP A 167 1.50 0.60 13.49
CA ASP A 167 0.64 -0.56 13.19
C ASP A 167 1.14 -1.83 13.89
N ALA A 168 2.47 -2.04 13.96
CA ALA A 168 3.07 -3.17 14.66
C ALA A 168 2.64 -3.24 16.13
N GLY A 169 2.59 -2.09 16.82
CA GLY A 169 2.11 -2.01 18.21
C GLY A 169 0.66 -2.47 18.38
N GLN A 170 -0.18 -2.34 17.35
CA GLN A 170 -1.54 -2.88 17.38
C GLN A 170 -1.54 -4.40 17.13
N TRP A 171 -0.75 -4.90 16.19
CA TRP A 171 -0.60 -6.32 15.91
C TRP A 171 -0.01 -7.11 17.09
N GLN A 172 0.90 -6.50 17.86
CA GLN A 172 1.47 -7.11 19.08
C GLN A 172 0.42 -7.44 20.14
N ARG A 173 -0.78 -6.85 20.07
CA ARG A 173 -1.90 -7.18 20.98
C ARG A 173 -2.45 -8.58 20.77
N ILE A 174 -2.23 -9.17 19.60
CA ILE A 174 -2.75 -10.51 19.24
C ILE A 174 -1.65 -11.51 18.91
N ASN A 175 -0.48 -11.06 18.48
CA ASN A 175 0.65 -11.94 18.16
C ASN A 175 1.95 -11.29 18.67
N PRO A 176 2.72 -11.92 19.56
CA PRO A 176 3.97 -11.36 20.09
C PRO A 176 5.08 -11.27 19.03
N ASN A 177 4.99 -12.08 17.98
CA ASN A 177 5.99 -12.18 16.94
C ASN A 177 5.67 -11.21 15.79
N VAL A 178 5.91 -9.92 15.98
CA VAL A 178 5.70 -8.87 14.97
C VAL A 178 7.04 -8.26 14.58
N SER A 179 7.31 -8.19 13.29
CA SER A 179 8.45 -7.46 12.71
C SER A 179 7.95 -6.23 11.96
N VAL A 180 8.75 -5.19 11.92
CA VAL A 180 8.47 -4.00 11.09
C VAL A 180 9.42 -4.02 9.91
N ILE A 181 8.88 -4.19 8.71
CA ILE A 181 9.63 -4.09 7.46
C ILE A 181 8.82 -3.21 6.50
N PRO A 182 9.31 -2.03 6.16
CA PRO A 182 8.64 -1.13 5.24
C PRO A 182 8.51 -1.71 3.83
N ASN A 183 7.65 -1.11 3.03
CA ASN A 183 7.55 -1.46 1.62
C ASN A 183 8.79 -1.02 0.85
N ILE A 184 9.22 -1.85 -0.11
CA ILE A 184 10.11 -1.42 -1.19
C ILE A 184 9.36 -0.40 -2.04
N VAL A 185 9.94 0.75 -2.24
CA VAL A 185 9.33 1.84 -3.01
C VAL A 185 10.03 2.00 -4.35
N THR A 186 9.25 2.16 -5.40
CA THR A 186 9.79 2.52 -6.72
C THR A 186 10.38 3.92 -6.63
N MET A 187 11.70 4.00 -6.78
CA MET A 187 12.45 5.23 -6.61
C MET A 187 12.78 5.88 -7.95
N ASN A 188 13.06 7.16 -7.90
CA ASN A 188 13.73 7.83 -8.99
C ASN A 188 15.20 7.33 -9.02
N GLU A 189 15.54 6.60 -10.07
CA GLU A 189 16.89 6.06 -10.28
C GLU A 189 17.79 7.01 -11.10
N THR A 190 17.22 8.12 -11.56
CA THR A 190 17.96 9.13 -12.31
C THR A 190 18.46 10.23 -11.37
N ASP A 191 19.54 10.94 -11.76
CA ASP A 191 20.00 12.14 -11.06
C ASP A 191 19.19 13.39 -11.43
N VAL A 192 18.03 13.20 -12.10
CA VAL A 192 17.11 14.29 -12.45
C VAL A 192 16.05 14.40 -11.37
N PHE A 193 16.08 15.49 -10.63
CA PHE A 193 15.10 15.82 -9.59
C PHE A 193 14.25 17.02 -10.00
N SER A 194 13.14 17.23 -9.31
CA SER A 194 12.40 18.49 -9.41
C SER A 194 13.30 19.65 -8.94
N ASP A 195 13.28 20.72 -9.71
CA ASP A 195 13.89 22.01 -9.27
C ASP A 195 12.99 22.76 -8.29
N CYS A 196 11.78 22.27 -8.06
CA CYS A 196 10.75 22.87 -7.23
C CYS A 196 10.35 24.32 -7.67
N GLU A 197 10.56 24.69 -8.94
CA GLU A 197 10.21 26.03 -9.46
C GLU A 197 8.81 26.07 -10.08
N ASN A 198 8.33 24.93 -10.56
CA ASN A 198 7.00 24.84 -11.12
C ASN A 198 5.92 25.17 -10.08
N LYS A 199 4.98 26.01 -10.45
CA LYS A 199 3.84 26.37 -9.58
C LYS A 199 2.77 25.28 -9.55
N ARG A 200 3.19 24.06 -9.19
CA ARG A 200 2.36 22.84 -9.19
C ARG A 200 2.39 22.14 -7.86
N VAL A 201 1.20 21.97 -7.30
CA VAL A 201 0.95 21.07 -6.18
C VAL A 201 0.37 19.79 -6.76
N ILE A 202 0.87 18.65 -6.33
CA ILE A 202 0.38 17.34 -6.80
C ILE A 202 -0.30 16.57 -5.66
N PHE A 203 -1.41 15.92 -5.99
CA PHE A 203 -2.08 14.92 -5.16
C PHE A 203 -2.12 13.58 -5.93
N VAL A 204 -1.75 12.49 -5.26
CA VAL A 204 -1.75 11.15 -5.87
C VAL A 204 -2.48 10.16 -4.97
N GLY A 205 -3.52 9.54 -5.50
CA GLY A 205 -4.30 8.54 -4.76
C GLY A 205 -5.64 8.23 -5.38
N ARG A 206 -6.27 7.14 -4.93
CA ARG A 206 -7.64 6.80 -5.36
C ARG A 206 -8.63 7.82 -4.83
N LEU A 207 -9.68 8.10 -5.60
CA LEU A 207 -10.78 8.95 -5.14
C LEU A 207 -11.71 8.14 -4.21
N ASP A 208 -11.33 8.02 -2.96
CA ASP A 208 -12.14 7.40 -1.92
C ASP A 208 -12.11 8.20 -0.61
N SER A 209 -12.97 7.83 0.33
CA SER A 209 -13.07 8.52 1.63
C SER A 209 -11.77 8.42 2.46
N GLN A 210 -10.96 7.39 2.25
CA GLN A 210 -9.68 7.22 2.93
C GLN A 210 -8.72 8.37 2.59
N LYS A 211 -8.73 8.83 1.34
CA LYS A 211 -7.82 9.88 0.86
C LYS A 211 -8.27 11.30 1.23
N GLY A 212 -9.41 11.45 1.89
CA GLY A 212 -9.82 12.71 2.52
C GLY A 212 -10.11 13.85 1.55
N PHE A 213 -10.76 13.57 0.41
CA PHE A 213 -11.06 14.57 -0.61
C PHE A 213 -11.86 15.78 -0.10
N GLN A 214 -12.70 15.60 0.91
CA GLN A 214 -13.39 16.72 1.56
C GLN A 214 -12.41 17.73 2.17
N TYR A 215 -11.30 17.26 2.72
CA TYR A 215 -10.25 18.13 3.26
C TYR A 215 -9.41 18.73 2.15
N LEU A 216 -9.06 17.95 1.11
CA LEU A 216 -8.37 18.45 -0.07
C LEU A 216 -9.11 19.63 -0.69
N ASN A 217 -10.44 19.50 -0.87
CA ASN A 217 -11.30 20.55 -1.40
C ASN A 217 -11.26 21.80 -0.51
N ALA A 218 -11.42 21.64 0.81
CA ALA A 218 -11.38 22.77 1.75
C ALA A 218 -10.00 23.47 1.77
N ILE A 219 -8.91 22.71 1.75
CA ILE A 219 -7.54 23.21 1.70
C ILE A 219 -7.31 23.98 0.39
N TRP A 220 -7.67 23.39 -0.76
CA TRP A 220 -7.44 24.02 -2.05
C TRP A 220 -8.23 25.32 -2.23
N ASN A 221 -9.46 25.38 -1.74
CA ASN A 221 -10.25 26.62 -1.73
C ASN A 221 -9.58 27.78 -0.97
N ILE A 222 -8.74 27.49 0.02
CA ILE A 222 -7.94 28.50 0.72
C ILE A 222 -6.71 28.87 -0.13
N LEU A 223 -6.00 27.86 -0.64
CA LEU A 223 -4.76 28.03 -1.40
C LEU A 223 -4.98 28.77 -2.71
N GLU A 224 -6.02 28.46 -3.48
CA GLU A 224 -6.33 29.12 -4.75
C GLU A 224 -6.61 30.62 -4.57
N LYS A 225 -7.20 31.01 -3.44
CA LYS A 225 -7.43 32.44 -3.13
C LYS A 225 -6.15 33.18 -2.74
N ARG A 226 -5.22 32.50 -2.06
CA ARG A 226 -3.96 33.09 -1.61
C ARG A 226 -2.92 33.08 -2.72
N HIS A 227 -2.90 32.05 -3.54
CA HIS A 227 -1.90 31.76 -4.56
C HIS A 227 -2.57 31.42 -5.90
N PRO A 228 -3.23 32.39 -6.55
CA PRO A 228 -4.08 32.14 -7.74
C PRO A 228 -3.31 31.72 -8.99
N ASP A 229 -1.99 31.77 -8.96
CA ASP A 229 -1.07 31.37 -10.02
C ASP A 229 -0.50 29.95 -9.85
N TRP A 230 -0.89 29.26 -8.77
CA TRP A 230 -0.55 27.85 -8.54
C TRP A 230 -1.68 26.94 -9.00
N CYS A 231 -1.33 25.70 -9.38
CA CYS A 231 -2.29 24.71 -9.80
C CYS A 231 -2.21 23.43 -8.94
N LEU A 232 -3.30 22.65 -8.94
CA LEU A 232 -3.41 21.34 -8.32
C LEU A 232 -3.60 20.29 -9.40
N ASP A 233 -2.64 19.40 -9.53
CA ASP A 233 -2.74 18.20 -10.37
C ASP A 233 -3.17 17.00 -9.51
N ILE A 234 -4.20 16.28 -9.97
CA ILE A 234 -4.76 15.12 -9.27
C ILE A 234 -4.59 13.88 -10.13
N TYR A 235 -3.80 12.92 -9.65
CA TYR A 235 -3.60 11.63 -10.30
C TYR A 235 -4.17 10.49 -9.46
N GLY A 236 -4.82 9.55 -10.11
CA GLY A 236 -5.29 8.32 -9.48
C GLY A 236 -6.60 7.81 -10.03
N GLU A 237 -6.97 6.60 -9.64
CA GLU A 237 -8.19 5.93 -10.09
C GLU A 237 -9.43 6.71 -9.65
N GLY A 238 -10.32 6.94 -10.61
CA GLY A 238 -11.57 7.66 -10.40
C GLY A 238 -11.46 9.18 -10.54
N ALA A 239 -10.26 9.77 -10.69
CA ALA A 239 -10.09 11.22 -10.82
C ALA A 239 -10.70 11.78 -12.11
N ASP A 240 -10.73 10.99 -13.16
CA ASP A 240 -11.28 11.30 -14.48
C ASP A 240 -12.78 10.99 -14.61
N LEU A 241 -13.37 10.25 -13.65
CA LEU A 241 -14.77 9.85 -13.72
C LEU A 241 -15.71 11.03 -13.42
N GLN A 242 -16.70 11.22 -14.27
CA GLN A 242 -17.66 12.30 -14.13
C GLN A 242 -18.48 12.21 -12.83
N GLU A 243 -18.77 11.01 -12.34
CA GLU A 243 -19.49 10.76 -11.09
C GLU A 243 -18.73 11.24 -9.86
N ASN A 244 -17.39 11.29 -9.92
CA ASN A 244 -16.51 11.73 -8.85
C ASN A 244 -16.17 13.23 -8.89
N ARG A 245 -16.64 13.95 -9.91
CA ARG A 245 -16.35 15.39 -10.05
C ARG A 245 -16.76 16.24 -8.86
N SER A 246 -17.83 15.87 -8.15
CA SER A 246 -18.27 16.57 -6.95
C SER A 246 -17.32 16.42 -5.77
N MET A 247 -16.46 15.40 -5.77
CA MET A 247 -15.45 15.16 -4.74
C MET A 247 -14.17 15.97 -4.97
N ILE A 248 -13.89 16.32 -6.23
CA ILE A 248 -12.69 17.06 -6.65
C ILE A 248 -12.89 18.55 -6.39
N PRO A 249 -11.86 19.30 -5.92
CA PRO A 249 -11.94 20.75 -5.78
C PRO A 249 -12.40 21.43 -7.08
N GLN A 250 -13.34 22.36 -6.98
CA GLN A 250 -13.93 23.07 -8.12
C GLN A 250 -13.21 24.40 -8.34
N GLY A 251 -11.89 24.36 -8.58
CA GLY A 251 -11.08 25.54 -8.84
C GLY A 251 -10.78 25.73 -10.34
N LYS A 252 -10.32 26.95 -10.70
CA LYS A 252 -9.91 27.26 -12.08
C LYS A 252 -8.64 26.51 -12.49
N HIS A 253 -7.77 26.21 -11.53
CA HIS A 253 -6.46 25.61 -11.74
C HIS A 253 -6.36 24.22 -11.10
N VAL A 254 -7.42 23.44 -11.17
CA VAL A 254 -7.47 22.05 -10.72
C VAL A 254 -7.57 21.12 -11.94
N TYR A 255 -6.63 20.20 -12.05
CA TYR A 255 -6.49 19.31 -13.20
C TYR A 255 -6.55 17.85 -12.77
N PRO A 256 -7.70 17.18 -12.89
CA PRO A 256 -7.82 15.74 -12.69
C PRO A 256 -7.34 15.01 -13.95
N HIS A 257 -6.34 14.15 -13.80
CA HIS A 257 -5.68 13.46 -14.90
C HIS A 257 -6.00 11.96 -15.00
N GLY A 258 -6.64 11.36 -13.96
CA GLY A 258 -6.81 9.91 -13.90
C GLY A 258 -5.52 9.16 -13.55
N GLN A 259 -5.45 7.89 -13.92
CA GLN A 259 -4.26 7.07 -13.67
C GLN A 259 -3.14 7.37 -14.67
N THR A 260 -1.90 7.22 -14.20
CA THR A 260 -0.68 7.31 -15.04
C THR A 260 0.30 6.20 -14.68
N LEU A 261 1.07 5.74 -15.67
CA LEU A 261 2.20 4.83 -15.46
C LEU A 261 3.50 5.59 -15.17
N ASP A 262 3.57 6.86 -15.56
CA ASP A 262 4.77 7.70 -15.48
C ASP A 262 4.69 8.66 -14.29
N ILE A 263 4.26 8.18 -13.13
CA ILE A 263 4.02 9.03 -11.96
C ILE A 263 5.29 9.72 -11.44
N LEU A 264 6.46 9.08 -11.59
CA LEU A 264 7.74 9.69 -11.17
C LEU A 264 8.04 10.96 -11.96
N ASP A 265 7.73 10.99 -13.25
CA ASP A 265 7.91 12.19 -14.06
C ASP A 265 6.93 13.30 -13.65
N LYS A 266 5.71 12.93 -13.22
CA LYS A 266 4.75 13.89 -12.69
C LYS A 266 5.18 14.50 -11.37
N TYR A 267 5.86 13.73 -10.51
CA TYR A 267 6.49 14.30 -9.32
C TYR A 267 7.60 15.29 -9.69
N LYS A 268 8.48 14.96 -10.66
CA LYS A 268 9.55 15.86 -11.12
C LYS A 268 9.02 17.17 -11.73
N GLU A 269 7.84 17.13 -12.37
CA GLU A 269 7.16 18.30 -12.90
C GLU A 269 6.45 19.13 -11.82
N SER A 270 6.41 18.67 -10.58
CA SER A 270 5.70 19.30 -9.45
C SER A 270 6.68 19.84 -8.42
N SER A 271 6.18 20.67 -7.50
CA SER A 271 6.99 21.31 -6.46
C SER A 271 6.62 20.90 -5.03
N ILE A 272 5.41 20.41 -4.79
CA ILE A 272 4.91 20.00 -3.47
C ILE A 272 3.93 18.84 -3.65
N LEU A 273 4.11 17.76 -2.89
CA LEU A 273 3.07 16.74 -2.72
C LEU A 273 2.21 17.07 -1.52
N ILE A 274 0.89 16.92 -1.66
CA ILE A 274 -0.05 17.00 -0.53
C ILE A 274 -0.78 15.67 -0.33
N LEU A 275 -0.94 15.25 0.94
CA LEU A 275 -1.63 14.02 1.32
C LEU A 275 -2.64 14.30 2.43
N THR A 276 -3.93 14.22 2.11
CA THR A 276 -5.03 14.54 3.04
C THR A 276 -5.71 13.29 3.62
N SER A 277 -5.03 12.14 3.58
CA SER A 277 -5.57 10.85 4.03
C SER A 277 -6.00 10.89 5.50
N VAL A 278 -7.09 10.18 5.81
CA VAL A 278 -7.60 10.05 7.19
C VAL A 278 -6.94 8.88 7.93
N TYR A 279 -6.42 7.92 7.21
CA TYR A 279 -5.50 6.89 7.68
C TYR A 279 -4.65 6.41 6.51
N GLU A 280 -3.40 6.02 6.78
CA GLU A 280 -2.48 5.57 5.74
C GLU A 280 -1.59 4.45 6.32
N PRO A 281 -1.73 3.20 5.86
CA PRO A 281 -0.91 2.10 6.37
C PRO A 281 0.59 2.33 6.21
N PHE A 282 0.98 2.89 5.08
CA PHE A 282 2.34 3.31 4.77
C PHE A 282 2.32 4.60 3.93
N GLY A 283 1.76 4.56 2.72
CA GLY A 283 1.67 5.72 1.84
C GLY A 283 2.84 5.81 0.87
N LEU A 284 2.92 4.85 -0.05
CA LEU A 284 3.98 4.74 -1.08
C LEU A 284 4.25 6.05 -1.82
N VAL A 285 3.20 6.84 -2.05
CA VAL A 285 3.28 8.12 -2.79
C VAL A 285 4.20 9.15 -2.11
N MET A 286 4.35 9.09 -0.78
CA MET A 286 5.23 10.00 -0.05
C MET A 286 6.70 9.74 -0.37
N PRO A 287 7.29 8.55 -0.12
CA PRO A 287 8.69 8.32 -0.44
C PRO A 287 8.96 8.31 -1.95
N GLU A 288 7.98 8.00 -2.82
CA GLU A 288 8.09 8.18 -4.28
C GLU A 288 8.34 9.64 -4.64
N ALA A 289 7.48 10.55 -4.16
CA ALA A 289 7.62 11.98 -4.39
C ALA A 289 8.90 12.55 -3.75
N MET A 290 9.21 12.14 -2.53
CA MET A 290 10.45 12.50 -1.84
C MET A 290 11.68 12.09 -2.67
N SER A 291 11.68 10.91 -3.28
CA SER A 291 12.76 10.44 -4.15
C SER A 291 12.94 11.30 -5.41
N CYS A 292 11.90 12.00 -5.82
CA CYS A 292 11.92 12.94 -6.95
C CYS A 292 12.30 14.37 -6.52
N GLY A 293 12.60 14.61 -5.25
CA GLY A 293 13.09 15.90 -4.76
C GLY A 293 11.99 16.88 -4.38
N ILE A 294 10.75 16.47 -4.18
CA ILE A 294 9.68 17.36 -3.73
C ILE A 294 9.29 17.10 -2.27
N PRO A 295 9.13 18.17 -1.45
CA PRO A 295 8.67 18.04 -0.08
C PRO A 295 7.20 17.62 -0.02
N VAL A 296 6.85 16.94 1.08
CA VAL A 296 5.52 16.44 1.34
C VAL A 296 4.85 17.21 2.45
N VAL A 297 3.58 17.59 2.27
CA VAL A 297 2.72 18.07 3.37
C VAL A 297 1.61 17.05 3.56
N ALA A 298 1.51 16.45 4.75
CA ALA A 298 0.55 15.40 5.05
C ALA A 298 -0.18 15.65 6.37
N PHE A 299 -1.40 15.15 6.50
CA PHE A 299 -1.97 14.96 7.83
C PHE A 299 -1.18 13.89 8.57
N ASP A 300 -0.94 14.13 9.86
CA ASP A 300 -0.36 13.13 10.79
C ASP A 300 -1.43 12.11 11.17
N CYS A 301 -1.89 11.38 10.17
CA CYS A 301 -2.90 10.34 10.34
C CYS A 301 -2.24 8.99 10.71
N PRO A 302 -2.96 8.05 11.34
CA PRO A 302 -2.43 6.71 11.57
C PRO A 302 -2.14 6.01 10.22
N TYR A 303 -0.98 5.40 9.98
CA TYR A 303 0.24 5.25 10.78
C TYR A 303 1.46 5.74 9.99
N GLY A 304 1.35 5.79 8.64
CA GLY A 304 2.47 6.00 7.70
C GLY A 304 3.15 7.37 7.76
N PRO A 305 2.42 8.51 7.77
CA PRO A 305 3.04 9.80 7.57
C PRO A 305 4.14 10.16 8.58
N SER A 306 3.92 9.95 9.88
CA SER A 306 4.92 10.22 10.93
C SER A 306 6.12 9.26 10.93
N GLU A 307 6.01 8.12 10.27
CA GLU A 307 7.15 7.19 10.07
C GLU A 307 8.01 7.59 8.84
N ILE A 308 7.43 8.31 7.91
CA ILE A 308 8.07 8.66 6.64
C ILE A 308 8.62 10.09 6.68
N ILE A 309 7.85 11.03 7.19
CA ILE A 309 8.18 12.46 7.20
C ILE A 309 8.82 12.85 8.52
N THR A 310 9.96 13.53 8.47
CA THR A 310 10.54 14.25 9.59
C THR A 310 10.06 15.69 9.54
N ASP A 311 9.11 16.05 10.42
CA ASP A 311 8.46 17.36 10.39
C ASP A 311 9.46 18.53 10.39
N GLY A 312 9.26 19.47 9.48
CA GLY A 312 10.09 20.65 9.28
C GLY A 312 11.44 20.40 8.59
N LYS A 313 11.84 19.14 8.32
CA LYS A 313 13.12 18.77 7.68
C LYS A 313 12.94 18.39 6.21
N ASP A 314 12.11 17.38 5.95
CA ASP A 314 11.89 16.80 4.62
C ASP A 314 10.43 16.87 4.15
N GLY A 315 9.57 17.42 4.99
CA GLY A 315 8.15 17.65 4.78
C GLY A 315 7.50 18.31 5.99
N PHE A 316 6.19 18.42 5.98
CA PHE A 316 5.40 18.89 7.13
C PHE A 316 4.33 17.88 7.50
N LEU A 317 4.22 17.64 8.81
CA LEU A 317 3.10 16.91 9.42
C LEU A 317 2.11 17.92 10.03
N VAL A 318 0.84 17.75 9.73
CA VAL A 318 -0.23 18.60 10.22
C VAL A 318 -1.22 17.76 11.01
N GLY A 319 -1.67 18.23 12.17
CA GLY A 319 -2.70 17.54 12.94
C GLY A 319 -3.93 17.21 12.08
N CYS A 320 -4.45 15.97 12.26
CA CYS A 320 -5.56 15.49 11.45
C CYS A 320 -6.72 16.49 11.42
N TYR A 321 -7.24 16.72 10.21
CA TYR A 321 -8.40 17.55 9.93
C TYR A 321 -8.21 19.08 10.13
N ASP A 322 -7.03 19.54 10.52
CA ASP A 322 -6.74 20.98 10.60
C ASP A 322 -6.44 21.55 9.21
N VAL A 323 -7.53 21.83 8.50
CA VAL A 323 -7.51 22.39 7.13
C VAL A 323 -6.73 23.72 7.06
N LYS A 324 -6.87 24.58 8.11
CA LYS A 324 -6.21 25.89 8.11
C LYS A 324 -4.70 25.74 8.29
N ALA A 325 -4.26 24.97 9.29
CA ALA A 325 -2.84 24.71 9.50
C ALA A 325 -2.20 24.03 8.29
N PHE A 326 -2.94 23.10 7.63
CA PHE A 326 -2.47 22.45 6.40
C PHE A 326 -2.24 23.48 5.28
N ALA A 327 -3.22 24.34 5.02
CA ALA A 327 -3.09 25.40 4.01
C ALA A 327 -1.95 26.36 4.35
N ASP A 328 -1.75 26.69 5.63
CA ASP A 328 -0.66 27.56 6.09
C ASP A 328 0.72 26.92 5.83
N LYS A 329 0.88 25.59 6.03
CA LYS A 329 2.14 24.87 5.72
C LYS A 329 2.41 24.79 4.22
N VAL A 330 1.38 24.56 3.41
CA VAL A 330 1.54 24.60 1.94
C VAL A 330 1.86 26.02 1.47
N SER A 331 1.19 27.05 1.98
CA SER A 331 1.49 28.46 1.67
C SER A 331 2.94 28.82 2.01
N LEU A 332 3.46 28.34 3.14
CA LEU A 332 4.85 28.56 3.54
C LEU A 332 5.84 28.01 2.50
N LEU A 333 5.57 26.80 1.95
CA LEU A 333 6.40 26.23 0.89
C LEU A 333 6.21 26.94 -0.46
N ILE A 334 5.03 27.48 -0.73
CA ILE A 334 4.76 28.27 -1.93
C ILE A 334 5.56 29.58 -1.90
N GLU A 335 5.55 30.28 -0.78
CA GLU A 335 6.14 31.61 -0.60
C GLU A 335 7.67 31.58 -0.41
N ASP A 336 8.22 30.50 0.14
CA ASP A 336 9.65 30.32 0.40
C ASP A 336 10.25 29.25 -0.50
N GLU A 337 10.68 29.64 -1.71
CA GLU A 337 11.30 28.75 -2.69
C GLU A 337 12.58 28.11 -2.15
N SER A 338 13.40 28.86 -1.42
CA SER A 338 14.66 28.34 -0.86
C SER A 338 14.40 27.22 0.12
N ARG A 339 13.42 27.39 1.02
CA ARG A 339 12.99 26.36 1.95
C ARG A 339 12.45 25.15 1.23
N ARG A 340 11.60 25.34 0.23
CA ARG A 340 11.01 24.27 -0.58
C ARG A 340 12.10 23.40 -1.24
N LYS A 341 13.11 24.05 -1.84
CA LYS A 341 14.26 23.36 -2.46
C LYS A 341 15.11 22.59 -1.43
N ILE A 342 15.45 23.21 -0.30
CA ILE A 342 16.22 22.56 0.76
C ILE A 342 15.45 21.35 1.33
N MET A 343 14.16 21.50 1.57
CA MET A 343 13.29 20.44 2.08
C MET A 343 13.17 19.29 1.07
N GLY A 344 13.08 19.59 -0.23
CA GLY A 344 13.11 18.60 -1.31
C GLY A 344 14.43 17.82 -1.36
N GLN A 345 15.57 18.47 -1.20
CA GLN A 345 16.88 17.81 -1.12
C GLN A 345 16.98 16.87 0.10
N ASN A 346 16.47 17.31 1.26
CA ASN A 346 16.40 16.46 2.45
C ASN A 346 15.46 15.27 2.22
N ALA A 347 14.37 15.47 1.51
CA ALA A 347 13.41 14.42 1.16
C ALA A 347 14.07 13.30 0.34
N VAL A 348 14.91 13.63 -0.65
CA VAL A 348 15.69 12.64 -1.42
C VAL A 348 16.52 11.76 -0.50
N GLN A 349 17.25 12.36 0.47
CA GLN A 349 18.08 11.60 1.39
C GLN A 349 17.24 10.68 2.30
N SER A 350 16.11 11.19 2.80
CA SER A 350 15.21 10.43 3.68
C SER A 350 14.53 9.27 2.96
N ALA A 351 14.21 9.42 1.66
CA ALA A 351 13.57 8.39 0.87
C ALA A 351 14.46 7.15 0.63
N ARG A 352 15.80 7.30 0.66
CA ARG A 352 16.75 6.22 0.36
C ARG A 352 16.55 4.96 1.20
N ARG A 353 16.09 5.12 2.45
CA ARG A 353 15.86 4.00 3.38
C ARG A 353 14.76 3.02 2.92
N TYR A 354 14.01 3.36 1.87
CA TYR A 354 12.96 2.52 1.29
C TYR A 354 13.36 1.88 -0.04
N ARG A 355 14.62 1.99 -0.42
CA ARG A 355 15.17 1.33 -1.59
C ARG A 355 15.25 -0.18 -1.40
N GLU A 356 15.32 -0.88 -2.51
CA GLU A 356 15.45 -2.33 -2.55
C GLU A 356 16.67 -2.81 -1.73
N GLU A 357 17.82 -2.14 -1.90
CA GLU A 357 19.08 -2.49 -1.23
C GLU A 357 19.03 -2.37 0.30
N GLU A 358 18.10 -1.56 0.83
CA GLU A 358 17.90 -1.36 2.27
C GLU A 358 16.82 -2.29 2.85
N ILE A 359 15.84 -2.67 2.04
CA ILE A 359 14.68 -3.44 2.51
C ILE A 359 14.86 -4.95 2.29
N ILE A 360 15.45 -5.38 1.18
CA ILE A 360 15.62 -6.82 0.88
C ILE A 360 16.47 -7.53 1.94
N PRO A 361 17.60 -6.99 2.45
CA PRO A 361 18.34 -7.63 3.52
C PRO A 361 17.50 -7.90 4.77
N GLN A 362 16.59 -6.99 5.15
CA GLN A 362 15.70 -7.18 6.31
C GLN A 362 14.75 -8.38 6.12
N TRP A 363 14.32 -8.64 4.87
CA TRP A 363 13.53 -9.83 4.56
C TRP A 363 14.36 -11.11 4.63
N VAL A 364 15.60 -11.09 4.13
CA VAL A 364 16.51 -12.24 4.21
C VAL A 364 16.81 -12.59 5.67
N ASP A 365 17.17 -11.60 6.48
CA ASP A 365 17.40 -11.77 7.93
C ASP A 365 16.16 -12.34 8.64
N LEU A 366 14.95 -11.86 8.25
CA LEU A 366 13.71 -12.39 8.79
C LEU A 366 13.52 -13.87 8.43
N PHE A 367 13.75 -14.25 7.19
CA PHE A 367 13.62 -15.66 6.75
C PHE A 367 14.60 -16.57 7.49
N GLU A 368 15.87 -16.18 7.62
CA GLU A 368 16.87 -16.93 8.38
C GLU A 368 16.52 -17.07 9.87
N SER A 369 15.79 -16.12 10.43
CA SER A 369 15.35 -16.15 11.83
C SER A 369 14.16 -17.08 12.11
N ILE A 370 13.51 -17.59 11.08
CA ILE A 370 12.30 -18.42 11.19
C ILE A 370 12.61 -19.91 10.90
N GLU A 371 13.73 -20.19 10.21
CA GLU A 371 14.26 -21.54 10.06
C GLU A 371 14.72 -22.08 11.42
#